data_0ca88ad410f5757871f9ff61f209d001
#
_entry.id   0ca88ad410f5757871f9ff61f209d001
#
_cell.length_a   1.000
_cell.length_b   1.000
_cell.length_c   1.000
_cell.angle_alpha   90.00
_cell.angle_beta   90.00
_cell.angle_gamma   90.00
#
_symmetry.space_group_name_H-M   'P 1'
#
loop_
_entity.id
_entity.type
_entity.pdbx_description
1 polymer ?
#
loop_
_entity_poly.entity_id
_entity_poly.type
_entity_poly.pdbx_seq_one_letter_code
_entity_poly.pdbx_strand_id
1 'polypeptide(L)'
;ICVFGVTLSGCSSSNPETADTTGAETITQSSSAEETSIEEAEAAVDAAQVEAVLQSDAEIPLKLDELCALNADAYAWLEIPGTGISQPILQSSIDDEYYLTHNAAKEEAEDGAIYTETANDIDFSDGNTVIYGHNTLDRFGKLHEYQDRTFFDENREVRIYLPEKMLVYRIFAAYPYDDRHLIAAYDFSDPIIFRNYLEEVFSIRQIDAFIDDTMDVTEDDKLITLETGVSGEPDQRYLVQAVLVEEQ
;
A
#
# COMPACT_ATOMS: atom_id res chain seq x y z
N ILE A 1 30.70 12.17 -49.06
CA ILE A 1 31.60 11.62 -50.10
C ILE A 1 32.00 10.22 -49.69
N CYS A 2 31.67 9.21 -50.62
CA CYS A 2 32.08 7.82 -50.70
C CYS A 2 31.48 6.89 -49.63
N VAL A 3 30.47 6.07 -49.88
CA VAL A 3 30.04 5.11 -50.96
C VAL A 3 30.97 3.90 -51.11
N PHE A 4 30.32 2.77 -51.24
CA PHE A 4 30.67 1.40 -51.66
C PHE A 4 30.67 0.42 -50.46
N GLY A 5 29.93 -0.68 -50.47
CA GLY A 5 29.14 -1.31 -51.53
C GLY A 5 29.45 -2.81 -51.56
N VAL A 6 28.37 -3.61 -51.49
CA VAL A 6 28.13 -4.81 -52.34
C VAL A 6 29.09 -5.99 -52.13
N THR A 7 28.73 -7.27 -52.05
CA THR A 7 27.79 -8.21 -52.68
C THR A 7 27.90 -9.57 -51.98
N LEU A 8 26.84 -10.30 -51.75
CA LEU A 8 26.16 -11.35 -52.56
C LEU A 8 26.86 -12.67 -52.79
N SER A 9 26.10 -13.71 -52.65
CA SER A 9 26.06 -15.03 -53.29
C SER A 9 26.56 -16.18 -52.44
N GLY A 10 25.91 -17.29 -52.27
CA GLY A 10 24.72 -17.88 -52.90
C GLY A 10 24.91 -19.36 -53.06
N CYS A 11 23.81 -20.10 -52.99
CA CYS A 11 23.57 -21.42 -53.61
C CYS A 11 24.39 -22.64 -53.11
N SER A 12 23.90 -23.82 -52.99
CA SER A 12 22.67 -24.56 -53.33
C SER A 12 22.94 -26.05 -53.17
N SER A 13 21.91 -26.80 -52.79
CA SER A 13 21.49 -28.17 -53.19
C SER A 13 22.49 -29.32 -52.95
N SER A 14 22.11 -30.46 -52.51
CA SER A 14 21.07 -31.41 -52.95
C SER A 14 21.06 -32.67 -52.09
N ASN A 15 19.89 -33.21 -51.90
CA ASN A 15 19.59 -34.61 -51.54
C ASN A 15 19.94 -35.53 -52.71
N PRO A 16 20.07 -36.90 -52.65
CA PRO A 16 18.97 -37.77 -52.27
C PRO A 16 19.31 -39.16 -51.64
N GLU A 17 18.24 -39.76 -51.05
CA GLU A 17 17.81 -41.19 -51.07
C GLU A 17 18.85 -42.32 -50.81
N THR A 18 18.54 -43.33 -50.03
CA THR A 18 17.51 -44.39 -50.12
C THR A 18 17.59 -45.34 -48.90
N ALA A 19 16.42 -45.74 -48.39
CA ALA A 19 15.91 -47.10 -48.08
C ALA A 19 16.86 -48.14 -47.43
N ASP A 20 16.50 -48.88 -46.39
CA ASP A 20 15.45 -49.91 -46.27
C ASP A 20 15.55 -50.64 -44.90
N THR A 21 14.42 -50.91 -44.32
CA THR A 21 13.89 -52.14 -43.72
C THR A 21 14.42 -52.69 -42.37
N THR A 22 13.43 -52.83 -41.49
CA THR A 22 13.06 -53.93 -40.59
C THR A 22 13.55 -53.96 -39.14
N GLY A 23 12.56 -54.00 -38.26
CA GLY A 23 12.66 -54.67 -36.95
C GLY A 23 11.81 -54.00 -35.86
N ALA A 24 10.64 -54.56 -35.66
CA ALA A 24 9.73 -54.23 -34.57
C ALA A 24 10.37 -54.48 -33.19
N GLU A 25 10.07 -53.64 -32.25
CA GLU A 25 9.46 -54.09 -30.97
C GLU A 25 8.94 -52.89 -30.16
N THR A 26 7.68 -53.02 -29.82
CA THR A 26 6.87 -52.17 -28.98
C THR A 26 7.37 -52.22 -27.53
N ILE A 27 7.75 -51.11 -26.95
CA ILE A 27 7.65 -50.93 -25.51
C ILE A 27 7.00 -49.58 -25.24
N THR A 28 5.72 -49.66 -24.93
CA THR A 28 4.92 -48.60 -24.33
C THR A 28 5.45 -48.33 -22.91
N GLN A 29 6.03 -47.18 -22.68
CA GLN A 29 6.09 -46.62 -21.35
C GLN A 29 5.54 -45.18 -21.40
N SER A 30 4.27 -45.12 -21.05
CA SER A 30 3.58 -43.95 -20.57
C SER A 30 4.30 -43.42 -19.33
N SER A 31 4.99 -42.28 -19.47
CA SER A 31 5.37 -41.45 -18.35
C SER A 31 4.54 -40.18 -18.46
N SER A 32 3.36 -40.23 -17.90
CA SER A 32 2.62 -39.05 -17.56
C SER A 32 3.39 -38.33 -16.45
N ALA A 33 4.15 -37.30 -16.81
CA ALA A 33 4.54 -36.29 -15.90
C ALA A 33 3.25 -35.52 -15.53
N GLU A 34 2.67 -35.84 -14.39
CA GLU A 34 1.74 -34.97 -13.69
C GLU A 34 2.54 -33.74 -13.29
N GLU A 35 2.44 -32.68 -14.11
CA GLU A 35 2.64 -31.33 -13.63
C GLU A 35 1.54 -31.05 -12.60
N THR A 36 1.87 -31.27 -11.35
CA THR A 36 1.08 -30.77 -10.23
C THR A 36 1.25 -29.26 -10.25
N SER A 37 0.34 -28.57 -10.94
CA SER A 37 0.10 -27.16 -10.69
C SER A 37 -0.36 -27.04 -9.25
N ILE A 38 0.52 -26.57 -8.39
CA ILE A 38 0.16 -26.07 -7.07
C ILE A 38 -0.50 -24.71 -7.32
N GLU A 39 -1.76 -24.71 -7.76
CA GLU A 39 -2.68 -23.64 -7.47
C GLU A 39 -2.93 -23.73 -5.97
N GLU A 40 -2.22 -22.95 -5.17
CA GLU A 40 -2.71 -22.58 -3.86
C GLU A 40 -4.06 -21.88 -4.09
N ALA A 41 -5.14 -22.63 -3.86
CA ALA A 41 -6.47 -22.06 -3.79
C ALA A 41 -6.45 -21.08 -2.60
N GLU A 42 -6.24 -19.79 -2.88
CA GLU A 42 -6.59 -18.73 -1.92
C GLU A 42 -8.04 -18.98 -1.50
N ALA A 43 -8.23 -19.30 -0.21
CA ALA A 43 -9.56 -19.52 0.30
C ALA A 43 -10.35 -18.22 0.08
N ALA A 44 -11.44 -18.30 -0.68
CA ALA A 44 -12.28 -17.15 -0.96
C ALA A 44 -12.72 -16.50 0.37
N VAL A 45 -12.47 -15.20 0.51
CA VAL A 45 -12.85 -14.42 1.70
C VAL A 45 -14.39 -14.38 1.77
N ASP A 46 -14.96 -14.74 2.92
CA ASP A 46 -16.41 -14.64 3.13
C ASP A 46 -16.81 -13.20 3.43
N ALA A 47 -17.28 -12.50 2.42
CA ALA A 47 -17.66 -11.09 2.50
C ALA A 47 -18.71 -10.80 3.58
N ALA A 48 -19.67 -11.72 3.81
CA ALA A 48 -20.68 -11.52 4.84
C ALA A 48 -20.08 -11.61 6.26
N GLN A 49 -19.07 -12.45 6.45
CA GLN A 49 -18.36 -12.53 7.74
C GLN A 49 -17.46 -11.30 7.95
N VAL A 50 -16.75 -10.84 6.94
CA VAL A 50 -15.96 -9.59 7.01
C VAL A 50 -16.86 -8.42 7.39
N GLU A 51 -17.98 -8.23 6.69
CA GLU A 51 -18.92 -7.15 6.99
C GLU A 51 -19.48 -7.23 8.42
N ALA A 52 -19.78 -8.45 8.91
CA ALA A 52 -20.23 -8.65 10.28
C ALA A 52 -19.18 -8.25 11.31
N VAL A 53 -17.88 -8.51 11.06
CA VAL A 53 -16.77 -8.07 11.92
C VAL A 53 -16.65 -6.55 11.91
N LEU A 54 -16.65 -5.93 10.72
CA LEU A 54 -16.54 -4.47 10.59
C LEU A 54 -17.65 -3.71 11.31
N GLN A 55 -18.89 -4.23 11.27
CA GLN A 55 -20.06 -3.62 11.90
C GLN A 55 -20.28 -4.04 13.35
N SER A 56 -19.49 -4.97 13.89
CA SER A 56 -19.66 -5.41 15.28
C SER A 56 -19.35 -4.30 16.28
N ASP A 57 -19.96 -4.38 17.48
CA ASP A 57 -19.63 -3.50 18.62
C ASP A 57 -18.42 -4.01 19.43
N ALA A 58 -17.68 -5.00 18.92
CA ALA A 58 -16.50 -5.54 19.57
C ALA A 58 -15.39 -4.50 19.66
N GLU A 59 -14.50 -4.64 20.64
CA GLU A 59 -13.31 -3.81 20.76
C GLU A 59 -12.35 -4.03 19.59
N ILE A 60 -11.60 -2.99 19.20
CA ILE A 60 -10.73 -3.02 18.00
C ILE A 60 -9.76 -4.20 17.99
N PRO A 61 -9.04 -4.57 19.09
CA PRO A 61 -8.13 -5.71 19.05
C PRO A 61 -8.83 -7.02 18.66
N LEU A 62 -10.06 -7.25 19.16
CA LEU A 62 -10.83 -8.44 18.81
C LEU A 62 -11.31 -8.41 17.36
N LYS A 63 -11.77 -7.26 16.87
CA LYS A 63 -12.12 -7.07 15.45
C LYS A 63 -10.94 -7.36 14.53
N LEU A 64 -9.75 -6.88 14.89
CA LEU A 64 -8.54 -7.09 14.11
C LEU A 64 -8.19 -8.58 14.04
N ASP A 65 -8.20 -9.28 15.17
CA ASP A 65 -7.91 -10.73 15.23
C ASP A 65 -8.89 -11.54 14.37
N GLU A 66 -10.19 -11.22 14.45
CA GLU A 66 -11.23 -11.86 13.64
C GLU A 66 -11.06 -11.55 12.15
N LEU A 67 -10.73 -10.30 11.80
CA LEU A 67 -10.53 -9.90 10.41
C LEU A 67 -9.26 -10.53 9.81
N CYS A 68 -8.16 -10.57 10.55
CA CYS A 68 -6.92 -11.23 10.11
C CYS A 68 -7.13 -12.73 9.82
N ALA A 69 -8.03 -13.38 10.56
CA ALA A 69 -8.38 -14.77 10.31
C ALA A 69 -9.21 -14.96 9.02
N LEU A 70 -9.95 -13.94 8.58
CA LEU A 70 -10.78 -13.96 7.37
C LEU A 70 -10.01 -13.46 6.13
N ASN A 71 -9.16 -12.45 6.29
CA ASN A 71 -8.34 -11.86 5.25
C ASN A 71 -6.93 -11.62 5.78
N ALA A 72 -5.98 -12.43 5.31
CA ALA A 72 -4.58 -12.36 5.73
C ALA A 72 -3.85 -11.06 5.33
N ASP A 73 -4.44 -10.26 4.42
CA ASP A 73 -3.89 -8.95 4.03
C ASP A 73 -4.21 -7.87 5.07
N ALA A 74 -5.18 -8.09 5.97
CA ALA A 74 -5.45 -7.21 7.10
C ALA A 74 -4.39 -7.47 8.19
N TYR A 75 -3.69 -6.41 8.62
CA TYR A 75 -2.59 -6.56 9.58
C TYR A 75 -2.60 -5.54 10.71
N ALA A 76 -3.35 -4.46 10.55
CA ALA A 76 -3.48 -3.40 11.54
C ALA A 76 -4.88 -2.76 11.51
N TRP A 77 -5.18 -1.93 12.51
CA TRP A 77 -6.40 -1.13 12.55
C TRP A 77 -6.05 0.31 12.91
N LEU A 78 -6.51 1.25 12.08
CA LEU A 78 -6.37 2.69 12.28
C LEU A 78 -7.58 3.24 13.01
N GLU A 79 -7.34 4.05 14.04
CA GLU A 79 -8.34 4.89 14.69
C GLU A 79 -7.83 6.31 14.79
N ILE A 80 -8.67 7.29 14.38
CA ILE A 80 -8.36 8.72 14.53
C ILE A 80 -9.48 9.36 15.33
N PRO A 81 -9.32 9.49 16.67
CA PRO A 81 -10.32 10.10 17.53
C PRO A 81 -10.70 11.51 17.06
N GLY A 82 -12.00 11.83 17.12
CA GLY A 82 -12.55 13.11 16.67
C GLY A 82 -12.99 13.15 15.22
N THR A 83 -12.41 12.33 14.33
CA THR A 83 -12.83 12.22 12.93
C THR A 83 -13.92 11.17 12.70
N GLY A 84 -13.97 10.14 13.56
CA GLY A 84 -14.78 8.95 13.37
C GLY A 84 -14.17 7.94 12.40
N ILE A 85 -12.94 8.15 11.93
CA ILE A 85 -12.21 7.15 11.16
C ILE A 85 -11.80 6.02 12.10
N SER A 86 -12.30 4.81 11.82
CA SER A 86 -11.92 3.58 12.52
C SER A 86 -12.04 2.43 11.51
N GLN A 87 -10.92 2.02 10.92
CA GLN A 87 -10.86 1.15 9.76
C GLN A 87 -9.66 0.20 9.82
N PRO A 88 -9.77 -1.02 9.28
CA PRO A 88 -8.61 -1.89 9.09
C PRO A 88 -7.64 -1.29 8.07
N ILE A 89 -6.35 -1.61 8.24
CA ILE A 89 -5.30 -1.35 7.27
C ILE A 89 -4.93 -2.69 6.63
N LEU A 90 -4.90 -2.69 5.29
CA LEU A 90 -4.59 -3.87 4.49
C LEU A 90 -3.32 -3.64 3.67
N GLN A 91 -2.62 -4.73 3.33
CA GLN A 91 -1.51 -4.70 2.41
C GLN A 91 -1.56 -5.94 1.52
N SER A 92 -1.69 -5.74 0.20
CA SER A 92 -1.65 -6.83 -0.76
C SER A 92 -0.20 -7.20 -1.09
N SER A 93 0.14 -8.47 -1.04
CA SER A 93 1.48 -8.96 -1.43
C SER A 93 1.65 -9.14 -2.95
N ILE A 94 0.58 -8.94 -3.72
CA ILE A 94 0.56 -9.22 -5.17
C ILE A 94 0.52 -7.93 -5.99
N ASP A 95 -0.23 -6.93 -5.52
CA ASP A 95 -0.48 -5.67 -6.24
C ASP A 95 -0.67 -4.54 -5.22
N ASP A 96 0.26 -3.59 -5.20
CA ASP A 96 0.24 -2.45 -4.27
C ASP A 96 -1.01 -1.57 -4.43
N GLU A 97 -1.63 -1.55 -5.62
CA GLU A 97 -2.85 -0.79 -5.91
C GLU A 97 -4.15 -1.62 -5.73
N TYR A 98 -4.04 -2.88 -5.30
CA TYR A 98 -5.21 -3.78 -5.19
C TYR A 98 -6.35 -3.16 -4.37
N TYR A 99 -6.03 -2.65 -3.20
CA TYR A 99 -7.02 -2.06 -2.28
C TYR A 99 -7.45 -0.63 -2.66
N LEU A 100 -6.92 -0.07 -3.73
CA LEU A 100 -7.47 1.15 -4.34
C LEU A 100 -8.88 0.91 -4.89
N THR A 101 -9.17 -0.31 -5.35
CA THR A 101 -10.44 -0.68 -6.00
C THR A 101 -11.13 -1.89 -5.38
N HIS A 102 -10.64 -2.39 -4.23
CA HIS A 102 -11.22 -3.53 -3.53
C HIS A 102 -11.39 -3.21 -2.03
N ASN A 103 -12.49 -3.70 -1.45
CA ASN A 103 -12.75 -3.58 -0.02
C ASN A 103 -12.03 -4.67 0.80
N ALA A 104 -12.21 -4.66 2.12
CA ALA A 104 -11.61 -5.64 3.03
C ALA A 104 -12.09 -7.09 2.81
N ALA A 105 -13.18 -7.29 2.09
CA ALA A 105 -13.68 -8.60 1.68
C ALA A 105 -13.12 -9.05 0.32
N LYS A 106 -12.17 -8.30 -0.27
CA LYS A 106 -11.61 -8.52 -1.60
C LYS A 106 -12.64 -8.43 -2.74
N GLU A 107 -13.74 -7.72 -2.51
CA GLU A 107 -14.74 -7.41 -3.53
C GLU A 107 -14.43 -6.06 -4.18
N GLU A 108 -14.76 -5.90 -5.48
CA GLU A 108 -14.65 -4.61 -6.17
C GLU A 108 -15.48 -3.53 -5.46
N ALA A 109 -14.85 -2.41 -5.14
CA ALA A 109 -15.47 -1.27 -4.47
C ALA A 109 -14.82 0.04 -4.95
N GLU A 110 -15.64 1.00 -5.37
CA GLU A 110 -15.15 2.29 -5.90
C GLU A 110 -14.38 3.12 -4.85
N ASP A 111 -14.67 2.92 -3.56
CA ASP A 111 -14.02 3.59 -2.44
C ASP A 111 -12.90 2.74 -1.81
N GLY A 112 -12.62 1.57 -2.37
CA GLY A 112 -11.53 0.68 -1.97
C GLY A 112 -11.49 0.39 -0.47
N ALA A 113 -10.28 0.29 0.08
CA ALA A 113 -10.02 0.18 1.50
C ALA A 113 -8.91 1.16 1.93
N ILE A 114 -8.60 1.21 3.22
CA ILE A 114 -7.39 1.86 3.72
C ILE A 114 -6.24 0.85 3.64
N TYR A 115 -5.13 1.23 3.03
CA TYR A 115 -4.06 0.29 2.73
C TYR A 115 -2.67 0.93 2.77
N THR A 116 -1.65 0.07 2.78
CA THR A 116 -0.25 0.43 2.56
C THR A 116 0.32 -0.37 1.41
N GLU A 117 1.41 0.11 0.82
CA GLU A 117 2.18 -0.60 -0.21
C GLU A 117 3.26 -1.48 0.41
N THR A 118 3.72 -2.50 -0.33
CA THR A 118 4.77 -3.44 0.11
C THR A 118 6.13 -2.78 0.32
N ALA A 119 6.29 -1.54 -0.10
CA ALA A 119 7.47 -0.72 0.20
C ALA A 119 7.57 -0.38 1.69
N ASN A 120 6.48 -0.49 2.46
CA ASN A 120 6.47 -0.34 3.91
C ASN A 120 6.30 -1.69 4.61
N ASP A 121 7.03 -1.87 5.70
CA ASP A 121 6.90 -3.03 6.59
C ASP A 121 5.59 -2.95 7.40
N ILE A 122 4.92 -4.10 7.58
CA ILE A 122 3.63 -4.18 8.29
C ILE A 122 3.72 -3.96 9.81
N ASP A 123 4.92 -3.86 10.37
CA ASP A 123 5.16 -3.63 11.80
C ASP A 123 5.38 -2.16 12.16
N PHE A 124 5.30 -1.24 11.17
CA PHE A 124 5.54 0.19 11.31
C PHE A 124 6.97 0.53 11.76
N SER A 125 7.94 -0.29 11.38
CA SER A 125 9.36 -0.07 11.71
C SER A 125 10.08 0.93 10.79
N ASP A 126 9.50 1.27 9.64
CA ASP A 126 10.05 2.24 8.70
C ASP A 126 10.17 3.66 9.28
N GLY A 127 11.02 4.48 8.67
CA GLY A 127 11.11 5.91 9.00
C GLY A 127 9.78 6.65 8.74
N ASN A 128 9.06 6.28 7.67
CA ASN A 128 7.74 6.80 7.36
C ASN A 128 6.87 5.73 6.69
N THR A 129 5.78 5.34 7.34
CA THR A 129 4.77 4.44 6.77
C THR A 129 3.66 5.27 6.13
N VAL A 130 3.46 5.11 4.82
CA VAL A 130 2.42 5.83 4.09
C VAL A 130 1.15 4.97 4.01
N ILE A 131 0.06 5.52 4.50
CA ILE A 131 -1.26 4.89 4.55
C ILE A 131 -2.18 5.63 3.60
N TYR A 132 -2.73 4.93 2.63
CA TYR A 132 -3.58 5.48 1.58
C TYR A 132 -5.06 5.23 1.85
N GLY A 133 -5.90 6.16 1.45
CA GLY A 133 -7.34 6.01 1.50
C GLY A 133 -8.07 7.01 0.61
N HIS A 134 -9.16 6.57 -0.02
CA HIS A 134 -10.00 7.43 -0.85
C HIS A 134 -10.58 8.62 -0.08
N ASN A 135 -10.79 9.73 -0.79
CA ASN A 135 -11.50 10.90 -0.28
C ASN A 135 -13.02 10.67 -0.25
N THR A 136 -13.45 9.71 0.55
CA THR A 136 -14.86 9.42 0.83
C THR A 136 -15.10 9.45 2.34
N LEU A 137 -16.36 9.64 2.76
CA LEU A 137 -16.71 9.75 4.19
C LEU A 137 -16.37 8.49 4.99
N ASP A 138 -16.42 7.34 4.32
CA ASP A 138 -16.16 6.04 4.93
C ASP A 138 -14.66 5.67 4.91
N ARG A 139 -13.82 6.51 4.32
CA ARG A 139 -12.35 6.34 4.27
C ARG A 139 -11.67 7.62 4.80
N PHE A 140 -10.87 8.30 3.98
CA PHE A 140 -10.06 9.43 4.39
C PHE A 140 -10.65 10.82 4.09
N GLY A 141 -11.91 10.90 3.63
CA GLY A 141 -12.55 12.20 3.39
C GLY A 141 -12.61 13.12 4.61
N LYS A 142 -12.66 12.52 5.82
CA LYS A 142 -12.60 13.27 7.09
C LYS A 142 -11.24 13.88 7.41
N LEU A 143 -10.16 13.50 6.73
CA LEU A 143 -8.86 14.15 6.89
C LEU A 143 -8.89 15.62 6.46
N HIS A 144 -9.81 16.02 5.58
CA HIS A 144 -9.99 17.41 5.20
C HIS A 144 -10.52 18.32 6.32
N GLU A 145 -11.02 17.76 7.45
CA GLU A 145 -11.36 18.54 8.64
C GLU A 145 -10.11 19.18 9.27
N TYR A 146 -8.92 18.62 9.05
CA TYR A 146 -7.64 19.20 9.45
C TYR A 146 -7.28 20.50 8.71
N GLN A 147 -8.06 20.93 7.71
CA GLN A 147 -7.97 22.26 7.12
C GLN A 147 -8.57 23.36 8.03
N ASP A 148 -9.22 22.99 9.13
CA ASP A 148 -9.64 23.92 10.18
C ASP A 148 -8.60 23.94 11.31
N ARG A 149 -8.14 25.13 11.69
CA ARG A 149 -7.11 25.29 12.73
C ARG A 149 -7.55 24.76 14.08
N THR A 150 -8.80 24.97 14.45
CA THR A 150 -9.33 24.51 15.74
C THR A 150 -9.37 22.99 15.78
N PHE A 151 -9.84 22.38 14.65
CA PHE A 151 -9.87 20.94 14.53
C PHE A 151 -8.48 20.33 14.62
N PHE A 152 -7.48 20.89 13.90
CA PHE A 152 -6.08 20.46 13.96
C PHE A 152 -5.53 20.53 15.39
N ASP A 153 -5.79 21.61 16.12
CA ASP A 153 -5.26 21.78 17.48
C ASP A 153 -5.89 20.82 18.50
N GLU A 154 -7.17 20.46 18.32
CA GLU A 154 -7.94 19.65 19.27
C GLU A 154 -7.87 18.14 19.00
N ASN A 155 -7.61 17.71 17.75
CA ASN A 155 -7.70 16.29 17.33
C ASN A 155 -6.36 15.78 16.79
N ARG A 156 -5.38 15.57 17.66
CA ARG A 156 -4.00 15.29 17.24
C ARG A 156 -3.53 13.86 17.42
N GLU A 157 -4.39 12.99 17.87
CA GLU A 157 -4.04 11.60 18.17
C GLU A 157 -4.44 10.68 17.03
N VAL A 158 -3.53 9.76 16.68
CA VAL A 158 -3.79 8.64 15.78
C VAL A 158 -3.34 7.38 16.50
N ARG A 159 -4.16 6.35 16.48
CA ARG A 159 -3.88 5.04 17.06
C ARG A 159 -3.78 4.00 15.98
N ILE A 160 -2.73 3.19 16.02
CA ILE A 160 -2.57 2.01 15.19
C ILE A 160 -2.56 0.80 16.11
N TYR A 161 -3.57 -0.06 15.97
CA TYR A 161 -3.62 -1.33 16.68
C TYR A 161 -2.99 -2.40 15.82
N LEU A 162 -2.04 -3.09 16.39
CA LEU A 162 -1.42 -4.30 15.87
C LEU A 162 -1.84 -5.49 16.75
N PRO A 163 -1.69 -6.75 16.31
CA PRO A 163 -2.14 -7.90 17.11
C PRO A 163 -1.60 -7.96 18.54
N GLU A 164 -0.38 -7.46 18.77
CA GLU A 164 0.31 -7.56 20.06
C GLU A 164 0.56 -6.23 20.77
N LYS A 165 0.32 -5.09 20.09
CA LYS A 165 0.62 -3.76 20.61
C LYS A 165 -0.26 -2.68 19.99
N MET A 166 -0.33 -1.54 20.66
CA MET A 166 -0.92 -0.33 20.11
C MET A 166 0.16 0.76 20.00
N LEU A 167 0.22 1.42 18.84
CA LEU A 167 1.10 2.55 18.58
C LEU A 167 0.27 3.83 18.64
N VAL A 168 0.73 4.79 19.42
CA VAL A 168 0.09 6.11 19.53
C VAL A 168 0.97 7.14 18.83
N TYR A 169 0.40 7.80 17.83
CA TYR A 169 1.04 8.86 17.06
C TYR A 169 0.42 10.21 17.39
N ARG A 170 1.21 11.27 17.27
CA ARG A 170 0.77 12.64 17.40
C ARG A 170 0.94 13.41 16.11
N ILE A 171 -0.16 13.94 15.58
CA ILE A 171 -0.16 14.75 14.34
C ILE A 171 0.66 16.02 14.58
N PHE A 172 1.61 16.28 13.68
CA PHE A 172 2.41 17.50 13.69
C PHE A 172 2.24 18.33 12.41
N ALA A 173 1.73 17.73 11.32
CA ALA A 173 1.54 18.44 10.06
C ALA A 173 0.28 17.95 9.33
N ALA A 174 -0.42 18.90 8.70
CA ALA A 174 -1.54 18.64 7.80
C ALA A 174 -1.49 19.70 6.68
N TYR A 175 -1.37 19.27 5.39
CA TYR A 175 -1.10 20.20 4.30
C TYR A 175 -1.45 19.61 2.92
N PRO A 176 -1.75 20.50 1.93
CA PRO A 176 -1.85 20.11 0.52
C PRO A 176 -0.50 19.67 -0.04
N TYR A 177 -0.52 18.64 -0.87
CA TYR A 177 0.64 18.05 -1.54
C TYR A 177 0.31 17.84 -3.02
N ASP A 178 1.32 17.74 -3.88
CA ASP A 178 1.13 17.37 -5.27
C ASP A 178 0.89 15.85 -5.44
N ASP A 179 0.74 15.37 -6.66
CA ASP A 179 0.47 13.97 -6.97
C ASP A 179 1.72 13.09 -7.01
N ARG A 180 2.89 13.59 -6.59
CA ARG A 180 4.10 12.77 -6.51
C ARG A 180 3.89 11.65 -5.51
N HIS A 181 4.22 10.44 -5.93
CA HIS A 181 4.20 9.29 -5.07
C HIS A 181 5.28 9.41 -3.98
N LEU A 182 4.86 9.55 -2.73
CA LEU A 182 5.73 9.97 -1.63
C LEU A 182 6.89 9.00 -1.39
N ILE A 183 6.61 7.68 -1.32
CA ILE A 183 7.62 6.64 -1.08
C ILE A 183 8.63 6.57 -2.23
N ALA A 184 8.20 6.80 -3.47
CA ALA A 184 9.10 6.81 -4.62
C ALA A 184 9.93 8.10 -4.71
N ALA A 185 9.43 9.21 -4.15
CA ALA A 185 10.09 10.51 -4.19
C ALA A 185 11.19 10.66 -3.13
N TYR A 186 11.06 9.98 -1.98
CA TYR A 186 11.97 10.11 -0.85
C TYR A 186 12.35 8.74 -0.28
N ASP A 187 13.65 8.51 -0.10
CA ASP A 187 14.15 7.33 0.62
C ASP A 187 14.22 7.65 2.12
N PHE A 188 13.18 7.25 2.86
CA PHE A 188 13.09 7.47 4.31
C PHE A 188 14.02 6.58 5.13
N SER A 189 14.76 5.65 4.50
CA SER A 189 15.84 4.89 5.13
C SER A 189 17.18 5.64 5.10
N ASP A 190 17.34 6.65 4.22
CA ASP A 190 18.49 7.53 4.19
C ASP A 190 18.25 8.74 5.12
N PRO A 191 18.99 8.88 6.23
CA PRO A 191 18.77 9.94 7.21
C PRO A 191 19.02 11.35 6.65
N ILE A 192 19.79 11.50 5.57
CA ILE A 192 20.01 12.81 4.95
C ILE A 192 18.79 13.21 4.12
N ILE A 193 18.24 12.26 3.35
CA ILE A 193 17.03 12.49 2.55
C ILE A 193 15.86 12.73 3.47
N PHE A 194 15.70 11.94 4.52
CA PHE A 194 14.62 12.08 5.48
C PHE A 194 14.67 13.43 6.22
N ARG A 195 15.84 13.86 6.68
CA ARG A 195 16.02 15.19 7.29
C ARG A 195 15.64 16.31 6.32
N ASN A 196 16.11 16.25 5.06
CA ASN A 196 15.77 17.26 4.06
C ASN A 196 14.25 17.32 3.82
N TYR A 197 13.60 16.16 3.76
CA TYR A 197 12.14 16.08 3.67
C TYR A 197 11.44 16.78 4.86
N LEU A 198 11.88 16.51 6.08
CA LEU A 198 11.33 17.18 7.27
C LEU A 198 11.56 18.70 7.22
N GLU A 199 12.73 19.16 6.78
CA GLU A 199 12.99 20.59 6.57
C GLU A 199 12.03 21.20 5.54
N GLU A 200 11.71 20.49 4.45
CA GLU A 200 10.70 20.91 3.48
C GLU A 200 9.32 21.04 4.14
N VAL A 201 8.87 20.01 4.88
CA VAL A 201 7.59 20.02 5.61
C VAL A 201 7.52 21.18 6.59
N PHE A 202 8.52 21.37 7.43
CA PHE A 202 8.56 22.47 8.40
C PHE A 202 8.71 23.86 7.74
N SER A 203 9.06 23.93 6.47
CA SER A 203 9.13 25.18 5.69
C SER A 203 7.80 25.57 5.03
N ILE A 204 6.80 24.68 4.99
CA ILE A 204 5.49 24.96 4.38
C ILE A 204 4.81 26.16 5.05
N ARG A 205 4.28 27.10 4.22
CA ARG A 205 3.60 28.31 4.69
C ARG A 205 2.31 28.60 3.89
N GLN A 206 1.66 27.54 3.40
CA GLN A 206 0.37 27.67 2.70
C GLN A 206 -0.73 28.00 3.72
N ILE A 207 -1.80 28.66 3.25
CA ILE A 207 -2.87 29.16 4.13
C ILE A 207 -3.72 28.04 4.75
N ASP A 208 -3.77 26.89 4.09
CA ASP A 208 -4.50 25.67 4.43
C ASP A 208 -3.58 24.55 4.95
N ALA A 209 -2.34 24.91 5.29
CA ALA A 209 -1.37 24.02 5.89
C ALA A 209 -1.17 24.39 7.37
N PHE A 210 -1.24 23.40 8.24
CA PHE A 210 -0.99 23.55 9.66
C PHE A 210 0.18 22.65 10.08
N ILE A 211 1.23 23.30 10.57
CA ILE A 211 2.45 22.62 11.03
C ILE A 211 2.68 23.05 12.49
N ASP A 212 2.90 22.08 13.37
CA ASP A 212 3.33 22.34 14.72
C ASP A 212 4.86 22.35 14.81
N ASP A 213 5.44 23.52 14.63
CA ASP A 213 6.88 23.74 14.71
C ASP A 213 7.44 23.74 16.15
N THR A 214 6.59 23.47 17.14
CA THR A 214 7.02 23.27 18.54
C THR A 214 7.38 21.80 18.83
N MET A 215 7.01 20.88 17.96
CA MET A 215 7.41 19.48 18.05
C MET A 215 8.79 19.28 17.41
N ASP A 216 9.68 18.63 18.17
CA ASP A 216 11.02 18.28 17.72
C ASP A 216 10.96 16.90 17.02
N VAL A 217 10.63 16.91 15.71
CA VAL A 217 10.54 15.72 14.87
C VAL A 217 11.79 15.62 14.01
N THR A 218 12.46 14.48 14.08
CA THR A 218 13.76 14.25 13.45
C THR A 218 13.75 13.00 12.57
N GLU A 219 14.80 12.78 11.81
CA GLU A 219 15.00 11.58 10.99
C GLU A 219 15.19 10.28 11.79
N ASP A 220 15.36 10.37 13.10
CA ASP A 220 15.45 9.19 13.99
C ASP A 220 14.06 8.73 14.48
N ASP A 221 13.02 9.54 14.24
CA ASP A 221 11.65 9.24 14.63
C ASP A 221 10.93 8.34 13.62
N LYS A 222 9.83 7.72 14.07
CA LYS A 222 8.93 6.93 13.23
C LYS A 222 7.69 7.74 12.91
N LEU A 223 7.42 7.92 11.63
CA LEU A 223 6.28 8.67 11.14
C LEU A 223 5.23 7.76 10.50
N ILE A 224 4.01 8.25 10.50
CA ILE A 224 2.98 7.84 9.56
C ILE A 224 2.54 9.03 8.73
N THR A 225 2.25 8.79 7.47
CA THR A 225 1.62 9.75 6.54
C THR A 225 0.28 9.18 6.09
N LEU A 226 -0.81 9.87 6.39
CA LEU A 226 -2.14 9.56 5.91
C LEU A 226 -2.36 10.37 4.63
N GLU A 227 -2.58 9.69 3.51
CA GLU A 227 -2.69 10.32 2.20
C GLU A 227 -4.06 10.11 1.59
N THR A 228 -4.67 11.20 1.10
CA THR A 228 -5.94 11.16 0.38
C THR A 228 -5.97 12.15 -0.78
N GLY A 229 -6.88 11.92 -1.74
CA GLY A 229 -7.11 12.83 -2.86
C GLY A 229 -7.85 14.10 -2.46
N VAL A 230 -7.87 15.09 -3.36
CA VAL A 230 -8.65 16.32 -3.23
C VAL A 230 -9.78 16.33 -4.26
N SER A 231 -11.01 16.58 -3.82
CA SER A 231 -12.18 16.57 -4.69
C SER A 231 -12.08 17.61 -5.80
N GLY A 232 -12.17 17.16 -7.06
CA GLY A 232 -12.09 18.03 -8.24
C GLY A 232 -10.68 18.42 -8.67
N GLU A 233 -9.64 17.96 -7.96
CA GLU A 233 -8.23 18.27 -8.23
C GLU A 233 -7.41 16.98 -8.29
N PRO A 234 -7.39 16.29 -9.45
CA PRO A 234 -6.77 14.95 -9.56
C PRO A 234 -5.25 14.95 -9.31
N ASP A 235 -4.60 16.09 -9.55
CA ASP A 235 -3.16 16.26 -9.39
C ASP A 235 -2.79 16.78 -7.99
N GLN A 236 -3.72 16.72 -7.03
CA GLN A 236 -3.50 17.14 -5.65
C GLN A 236 -3.84 16.05 -4.66
N ARG A 237 -3.07 16.04 -3.57
CA ARG A 237 -3.25 15.20 -2.39
C ARG A 237 -3.38 16.08 -1.16
N TYR A 238 -3.92 15.51 -0.11
CA TYR A 238 -3.88 16.08 1.23
C TYR A 238 -3.21 15.10 2.17
N LEU A 239 -2.17 15.56 2.83
CA LEU A 239 -1.37 14.75 3.75
C LEU A 239 -1.63 15.18 5.20
N VAL A 240 -1.80 14.18 6.08
CA VAL A 240 -1.77 14.35 7.53
C VAL A 240 -0.66 13.49 8.07
N GLN A 241 0.32 14.11 8.74
CA GLN A 241 1.51 13.42 9.23
C GLN A 241 1.56 13.41 10.74
N ALA A 242 1.94 12.27 11.28
CA ALA A 242 2.05 12.08 12.71
C ALA A 242 3.34 11.33 13.07
N VAL A 243 3.89 11.65 14.23
CA VAL A 243 5.09 11.04 14.80
C VAL A 243 4.73 10.11 15.95
N LEU A 244 5.39 8.96 16.04
CA LEU A 244 5.21 7.99 17.13
C LEU A 244 5.61 8.62 18.47
N VAL A 245 4.70 8.56 19.45
CA VAL A 245 4.95 9.10 20.79
C VAL A 245 4.88 8.06 21.89
N GLU A 246 4.19 6.93 21.65
CA GLU A 246 4.03 5.88 22.66
C GLU A 246 3.77 4.51 22.01
N GLU A 247 4.31 3.46 22.59
CA GLU A 247 3.96 2.06 22.33
C GLU A 247 3.36 1.45 23.61
N GLN A 248 2.20 0.81 23.49
CA GLN A 248 1.46 0.20 24.61
C GLN A 248 1.28 -1.31 24.41
#